data_565e72788b99964952e69fdfeba2dd36
#
_entry.id   565e72788b99964952e69fdfeba2dd36
#
_cell.length_a   1.000
_cell.length_b   1.000
_cell.length_c   1.000
_cell.angle_alpha   90.00
_cell.angle_beta   90.00
_cell.angle_gamma   90.00
#
_symmetry.space_group_name_H-M   'P 1'
#
loop_
_entity.id
_entity.type
_entity.pdbx_description
1 polymer ?
#
loop_
_entity_poly.entity_id
_entity_poly.type
_entity_poly.pdbx_seq_one_letter_code
_entity_poly.pdbx_strand_id
1 'polypeptide(L)'
;MLAVINCKRSFHGRLTANQSLSRRNRNFLGMNATLARPLRKRLPAVLEHASGDKRFKILEVHMKKHQFRHDALIEILHKAQELFGYLEDGLLLFVAHKLKLPPSRVYGVATFYHFFTLKPKGEHTCVVCMGTACYVKGADKVLASIQELLKVKTGETTADNKVSLLTARCIGACGIAPAAVYDGTVTPRQTPESALDLIKQWVAK
;
A
#
# COMPACT_ATOMS: atom_id res chain seq x y z
N MET A 1 -45.66 -3.38 22.83
CA MET A 1 -45.32 -4.05 24.10
C MET A 1 -43.82 -4.21 24.16
N LEU A 2 -43.18 -3.28 24.68
CA LEU A 2 -42.42 -2.94 25.89
C LEU A 2 -41.68 -4.13 26.52
N ALA A 3 -40.36 -4.04 26.55
CA ALA A 3 -39.55 -4.35 27.74
C ALA A 3 -38.15 -3.72 27.58
N VAL A 4 -38.00 -2.58 28.18
CA VAL A 4 -36.73 -1.90 28.49
C VAL A 4 -36.17 -2.55 29.76
N ILE A 5 -34.98 -3.12 29.72
CA ILE A 5 -34.30 -3.57 30.95
C ILE A 5 -33.16 -2.62 31.24
N ASN A 6 -33.40 -1.82 32.25
CA ASN A 6 -32.52 -0.87 32.89
C ASN A 6 -31.67 -1.62 33.94
N CYS A 7 -30.37 -1.66 33.82
CA CYS A 7 -29.48 -2.21 34.84
C CYS A 7 -28.51 -1.14 35.33
N LYS A 8 -29.00 -0.34 36.28
CA LYS A 8 -28.16 0.46 37.19
C LYS A 8 -27.62 -0.47 38.28
N ARG A 9 -26.32 -0.64 38.38
CA ARG A 9 -25.68 -1.08 39.63
C ARG A 9 -24.65 -0.06 40.08
N SER A 10 -25.05 0.64 41.08
CA SER A 10 -24.26 1.43 42.02
C SER A 10 -23.30 0.52 42.79
N PHE A 11 -22.00 0.83 42.78
CA PHE A 11 -21.04 0.26 43.70
C PHE A 11 -20.33 1.39 44.42
N HIS A 12 -20.86 1.72 45.60
CA HIS A 12 -20.17 2.47 46.67
C HIS A 12 -19.36 1.45 47.47
N GLY A 13 -18.06 1.54 47.39
CA GLY A 13 -17.11 0.79 48.20
C GLY A 13 -16.04 1.70 48.72
N ARG A 14 -16.28 2.28 49.90
CA ARG A 14 -15.31 2.99 50.73
C ARG A 14 -14.28 1.97 51.25
N LEU A 15 -13.00 2.14 50.98
CA LEU A 15 -11.94 1.47 51.73
C LEU A 15 -10.94 2.48 52.25
N THR A 16 -10.86 2.45 53.54
CA THR A 16 -10.06 3.23 54.49
C THR A 16 -8.57 2.93 54.34
N ALA A 17 -7.81 3.94 54.69
CA ALA A 17 -6.37 3.93 54.86
C ALA A 17 -5.84 2.75 55.67
N ASN A 18 -4.71 2.19 55.25
CA ASN A 18 -3.77 1.69 56.23
C ASN A 18 -2.33 2.03 55.79
N GLN A 19 -1.69 2.69 56.69
CA GLN A 19 -0.30 3.15 56.65
C GLN A 19 0.66 1.99 56.93
N SER A 20 1.89 2.24 56.60
CA SER A 20 3.09 1.52 57.06
C SER A 20 3.46 0.23 56.31
N LEU A 21 4.37 0.40 55.36
CA LEU A 21 5.49 -0.55 55.18
C LEU A 21 6.70 0.15 54.58
N SER A 22 7.52 0.51 55.51
CA SER A 22 8.95 0.14 55.55
C SER A 22 9.84 0.60 54.41
N ARG A 23 10.59 1.64 54.73
CA ARG A 23 11.91 2.00 54.20
C ARG A 23 12.82 0.79 54.15
N ARG A 24 12.95 0.13 53.00
CA ARG A 24 14.11 -0.72 52.65
C ARG A 24 14.05 -1.02 51.17
N ASN A 25 14.69 -0.22 50.34
CA ASN A 25 15.56 -0.60 49.24
C ASN A 25 16.03 0.66 48.48
N ARG A 26 16.92 1.38 49.14
CA ARG A 26 17.75 2.40 48.49
C ARG A 26 19.08 1.79 48.08
N ASN A 27 19.06 0.79 47.20
CA ASN A 27 20.29 0.31 46.56
C ASN A 27 19.97 -0.38 45.26
N PHE A 28 19.36 0.35 44.33
CA PHE A 28 19.30 -0.03 42.91
C PHE A 28 19.66 1.17 42.04
N LEU A 29 20.64 1.95 42.51
CA LEU A 29 21.30 2.99 41.76
C LEU A 29 22.61 2.44 41.25
N GLY A 30 22.59 1.78 40.11
CA GLY A 30 23.82 1.23 39.52
C GLY A 30 23.63 0.44 38.23
N MET A 31 22.52 0.66 37.52
CA MET A 31 22.43 0.12 36.17
C MET A 31 22.43 1.30 35.17
N ASN A 32 23.60 1.40 34.58
CA ASN A 32 24.01 2.26 33.49
C ASN A 32 22.88 2.77 32.60
N ALA A 33 22.63 4.06 32.68
CA ALA A 33 21.86 4.87 31.74
C ALA A 33 22.63 5.02 30.38
N THR A 34 23.13 3.91 29.85
CA THR A 34 23.89 3.90 28.57
C THR A 34 23.12 3.21 27.45
N LEU A 35 21.83 2.93 27.65
CA LEU A 35 20.99 2.29 26.64
C LEU A 35 19.76 3.13 26.37
N ALA A 36 19.88 4.17 25.60
CA ALA A 36 18.86 4.71 24.72
C ALA A 36 19.34 6.02 24.12
N ARG A 37 20.42 6.01 23.39
CA ARG A 37 20.51 6.95 22.28
C ARG A 37 19.70 6.35 21.13
N PRO A 38 18.52 6.89 20.81
CA PRO A 38 17.90 6.57 19.55
C PRO A 38 18.93 6.98 18.49
N LEU A 39 19.39 6.04 17.69
CA LEU A 39 20.06 6.28 16.43
C LEU A 39 19.08 7.08 15.56
N ARG A 40 19.02 8.39 15.80
CA ARG A 40 18.63 9.32 14.74
C ARG A 40 19.75 9.21 13.70
N LYS A 41 19.67 8.20 12.84
CA LYS A 41 20.29 8.29 11.53
C LYS A 41 19.78 9.62 11.00
N ARG A 42 20.64 10.62 10.94
CA ARG A 42 20.37 11.85 10.19
C ARG A 42 19.98 11.35 8.82
N LEU A 43 18.72 11.55 8.47
CA LEU A 43 18.28 11.42 7.09
C LEU A 43 19.30 12.19 6.26
N PRO A 44 19.82 11.60 5.18
CA PRO A 44 20.80 12.28 4.36
C PRO A 44 20.25 13.65 4.02
N ALA A 45 21.11 14.66 4.21
CA ALA A 45 20.80 16.04 3.88
C ALA A 45 20.22 16.06 2.46
N VAL A 46 19.02 16.64 2.37
CA VAL A 46 18.38 17.10 1.14
C VAL A 46 18.88 16.35 -0.09
N LEU A 47 18.16 15.33 -0.50
CA LEU A 47 18.18 14.91 -1.88
C LEU A 47 17.58 16.07 -2.71
N GLU A 48 18.35 17.14 -2.92
CA GLU A 48 18.23 17.86 -4.18
C GLU A 48 18.47 16.78 -5.21
N HIS A 49 17.41 16.39 -5.90
CA HIS A 49 17.55 15.41 -6.98
C HIS A 49 18.57 15.99 -7.95
N ALA A 50 19.77 15.42 -7.93
CA ALA A 50 20.87 15.74 -8.81
C ALA A 50 20.54 15.45 -10.29
N SER A 51 19.43 14.75 -10.56
CA SER A 51 18.83 14.62 -11.88
C SER A 51 18.05 15.90 -12.17
N GLY A 52 18.52 16.75 -13.06
CA GLY A 52 17.83 17.96 -13.53
C GLY A 52 16.48 17.67 -14.22
N ASP A 53 15.76 16.64 -13.75
CA ASP A 53 14.50 16.18 -14.33
C ASP A 53 13.40 17.21 -14.13
N LYS A 54 12.89 17.71 -15.25
CA LYS A 54 11.81 18.71 -15.29
C LYS A 54 10.55 18.28 -14.56
N ARG A 55 10.30 16.96 -14.43
CA ARG A 55 9.13 16.40 -13.75
C ARG A 55 9.05 16.78 -12.28
N PHE A 56 10.19 16.82 -11.57
CA PHE A 56 10.23 17.29 -10.17
C PHE A 56 9.83 18.75 -10.02
N LYS A 57 10.19 19.62 -10.97
CA LYS A 57 9.76 21.03 -10.96
C LYS A 57 8.26 21.15 -11.14
N ILE A 58 7.67 20.36 -12.04
CA ILE A 58 6.22 20.31 -12.26
C ILE A 58 5.50 19.85 -10.98
N LEU A 59 6.01 18.81 -10.34
CA LEU A 59 5.47 18.32 -9.08
C LEU A 59 5.55 19.36 -7.96
N GLU A 60 6.67 20.09 -7.88
CA GLU A 60 6.85 21.17 -6.90
C GLU A 60 5.86 22.33 -7.13
N VAL A 61 5.61 22.71 -8.37
CA VAL A 61 4.57 23.71 -8.71
C VAL A 61 3.19 23.23 -8.27
N HIS A 62 2.90 21.94 -8.46
CA HIS A 62 1.65 21.36 -7.98
C HIS A 62 1.55 21.38 -6.44
N MET A 63 2.62 21.04 -5.73
CA MET A 63 2.67 21.15 -4.27
C MET A 63 2.47 22.60 -3.80
N LYS A 64 3.07 23.59 -4.48
CA LYS A 64 2.86 25.03 -4.19
C LYS A 64 1.41 25.45 -4.36
N LYS A 65 0.71 24.95 -5.38
CA LYS A 65 -0.72 25.19 -5.59
C LYS A 65 -1.55 24.71 -4.41
N HIS A 66 -1.17 23.60 -3.79
CA HIS A 66 -1.79 23.06 -2.58
C HIS A 66 -1.17 23.62 -1.28
N GLN A 67 -0.35 24.69 -1.36
CA GLN A 67 0.27 25.35 -0.21
C GLN A 67 1.06 24.39 0.71
N PHE A 68 1.60 23.29 0.16
CA PHE A 68 2.31 22.24 0.91
C PHE A 68 1.50 21.66 2.10
N ARG A 69 0.17 21.65 2.00
CA ARG A 69 -0.68 21.14 3.06
C ARG A 69 -0.57 19.64 3.20
N HIS A 70 -0.57 19.15 4.43
CA HIS A 70 -0.42 17.73 4.76
C HIS A 70 -1.62 16.88 4.32
N ASP A 71 -2.81 17.47 4.26
CA ASP A 71 -4.06 16.83 3.81
C ASP A 71 -4.10 16.62 2.29
N ALA A 72 -3.34 17.39 1.51
CA ALA A 72 -3.22 17.21 0.06
C ALA A 72 -2.24 16.08 -0.34
N LEU A 73 -1.74 15.27 0.61
CA LEU A 73 -0.76 14.22 0.34
C LEU A 73 -1.22 13.24 -0.76
N ILE A 74 -2.49 12.81 -0.73
CA ILE A 74 -3.04 11.85 -1.70
C ILE A 74 -3.04 12.45 -3.11
N GLU A 75 -3.45 13.70 -3.25
CA GLU A 75 -3.47 14.40 -4.55
C GLU A 75 -2.06 14.60 -5.10
N ILE A 76 -1.11 14.92 -4.23
CA ILE A 76 0.31 15.07 -4.59
C ILE A 76 0.90 13.74 -5.04
N LEU A 77 0.62 12.63 -4.35
CA LEU A 77 1.06 11.29 -4.74
C LEU A 77 0.40 10.83 -6.05
N HIS A 78 -0.88 11.19 -6.26
CA HIS A 78 -1.57 10.93 -7.53
C HIS A 78 -0.86 11.63 -8.68
N LYS A 79 -0.57 12.94 -8.54
CA LYS A 79 0.18 13.69 -9.54
C LYS A 79 1.60 13.20 -9.74
N ALA A 80 2.25 12.77 -8.67
CA ALA A 80 3.58 12.15 -8.74
C ALA A 80 3.53 10.86 -9.59
N GLN A 81 2.57 9.97 -9.34
CA GLN A 81 2.42 8.75 -10.12
C GLN A 81 2.06 9.01 -11.59
N GLU A 82 1.25 10.03 -11.87
CA GLU A 82 0.93 10.44 -13.24
C GLU A 82 2.18 10.89 -14.02
N LEU A 83 3.09 11.64 -13.36
CA LEU A 83 4.30 12.15 -13.98
C LEU A 83 5.42 11.12 -14.14
N PHE A 84 5.55 10.20 -13.18
CA PHE A 84 6.64 9.23 -13.11
C PHE A 84 6.23 7.81 -13.50
N GLY A 85 4.92 7.53 -13.59
CA GLY A 85 4.36 6.20 -13.87
C GLY A 85 4.21 5.33 -12.63
N TYR A 86 5.14 5.42 -11.67
CA TYR A 86 5.10 4.72 -10.38
C TYR A 86 5.79 5.56 -9.29
N LEU A 87 5.59 5.18 -8.04
CA LEU A 87 6.14 5.88 -6.88
C LEU A 87 7.43 5.20 -6.41
N GLU A 88 8.57 5.69 -6.90
CA GLU A 88 9.89 5.26 -6.45
C GLU A 88 10.18 5.74 -5.02
N ASP A 89 11.01 5.01 -4.27
CA ASP A 89 11.39 5.37 -2.90
C ASP A 89 12.02 6.78 -2.81
N GLY A 90 12.85 7.15 -3.79
CA GLY A 90 13.43 8.48 -3.89
C GLY A 90 12.39 9.59 -4.05
N LEU A 91 11.35 9.33 -4.85
CA LEU A 91 10.23 10.24 -5.06
C LEU A 91 9.38 10.39 -3.79
N LEU A 92 9.11 9.29 -3.07
CA LEU A 92 8.39 9.32 -1.80
C LEU A 92 9.15 10.12 -0.73
N LEU A 93 10.47 9.96 -0.65
CA LEU A 93 11.33 10.74 0.24
C LEU A 93 11.32 12.23 -0.12
N PHE A 94 11.38 12.56 -1.41
CA PHE A 94 11.26 13.94 -1.88
C PHE A 94 9.92 14.57 -1.46
N VAL A 95 8.80 13.87 -1.67
CA VAL A 95 7.47 14.33 -1.24
C VAL A 95 7.42 14.52 0.28
N ALA A 96 7.92 13.54 1.05
CA ALA A 96 7.97 13.61 2.50
C ALA A 96 8.75 14.84 3.00
N HIS A 97 9.89 15.08 2.41
CA HIS A 97 10.74 16.22 2.77
C HIS A 97 10.08 17.58 2.44
N LYS A 98 9.53 17.72 1.24
CA LYS A 98 8.87 18.97 0.80
C LYS A 98 7.62 19.27 1.63
N LEU A 99 6.84 18.26 2.00
CA LEU A 99 5.66 18.41 2.86
C LEU A 99 6.00 18.43 4.36
N LYS A 100 7.28 18.29 4.74
CA LYS A 100 7.70 18.17 6.15
C LYS A 100 6.94 17.06 6.91
N LEU A 101 6.64 15.96 6.22
CA LEU A 101 5.99 14.78 6.79
C LEU A 101 7.05 13.70 7.09
N PRO A 102 6.83 12.85 8.10
CA PRO A 102 7.67 11.68 8.29
C PRO A 102 7.53 10.72 7.08
N PRO A 103 8.65 10.17 6.56
CA PRO A 103 8.61 9.22 5.43
C PRO A 103 7.68 8.04 5.64
N SER A 104 7.57 7.55 6.88
CA SER A 104 6.66 6.45 7.26
C SER A 104 5.19 6.77 6.97
N ARG A 105 4.76 8.03 7.14
CA ARG A 105 3.39 8.44 6.83
C ARG A 105 3.14 8.45 5.32
N VAL A 106 4.08 8.96 4.55
CA VAL A 106 3.97 9.01 3.08
C VAL A 106 3.96 7.59 2.50
N TYR A 107 4.88 6.74 2.96
CA TYR A 107 4.94 5.34 2.57
C TYR A 107 3.68 4.56 2.99
N GLY A 108 3.17 4.81 4.22
CA GLY A 108 1.94 4.21 4.70
C GLY A 108 0.73 4.55 3.83
N VAL A 109 0.61 5.80 3.35
CA VAL A 109 -0.45 6.20 2.41
C VAL A 109 -0.24 5.52 1.04
N ALA A 110 0.98 5.52 0.52
CA ALA A 110 1.30 4.90 -0.77
C ALA A 110 1.03 3.37 -0.80
N THR A 111 1.21 2.67 0.32
CA THR A 111 0.94 1.23 0.43
C THR A 111 -0.50 0.91 0.79
N PHE A 112 -1.21 1.80 1.47
CA PHE A 112 -2.60 1.59 1.88
C PHE A 112 -3.56 1.62 0.68
N TYR A 113 -3.38 2.56 -0.23
CA TYR A 113 -4.26 2.70 -1.40
C TYR A 113 -3.74 1.86 -2.57
N HIS A 114 -4.52 0.89 -3.01
CA HIS A 114 -4.20 0.01 -4.16
C HIS A 114 -4.05 0.76 -5.49
N PHE A 115 -4.45 2.01 -5.54
CA PHE A 115 -4.26 2.88 -6.69
C PHE A 115 -2.78 3.18 -6.95
N PHE A 116 -2.00 3.29 -5.87
CA PHE A 116 -0.58 3.61 -5.97
C PHE A 116 0.26 2.37 -6.25
N THR A 117 1.21 2.52 -7.16
CA THR A 117 2.14 1.46 -7.54
C THR A 117 3.57 1.87 -7.20
N LEU A 118 4.26 1.01 -6.46
CA LEU A 118 5.64 1.23 -6.01
C LEU A 118 6.68 0.61 -6.95
N LYS A 119 6.23 -0.21 -7.89
CA LYS A 119 7.07 -0.86 -8.91
C LYS A 119 6.64 -0.41 -10.29
N PRO A 120 7.54 -0.36 -11.26
CA PRO A 120 7.18 -0.06 -12.64
C PRO A 120 6.16 -1.09 -13.14
N LYS A 121 5.13 -0.60 -13.85
CA LYS A 121 4.19 -1.45 -14.57
C LYS A 121 4.80 -1.86 -15.90
N GLY A 122 4.50 -3.08 -16.34
CA GLY A 122 4.80 -3.50 -17.70
C GLY A 122 3.94 -2.75 -18.72
N GLU A 123 4.27 -2.94 -19.99
CA GLU A 123 3.51 -2.39 -21.12
C GLU A 123 2.06 -2.87 -21.12
N HIS A 124 1.85 -4.14 -20.74
CA HIS A 124 0.55 -4.76 -20.61
C HIS A 124 0.23 -5.12 -19.16
N THR A 125 -1.03 -4.97 -18.79
CA THR A 125 -1.50 -5.25 -17.43
C THR A 125 -2.60 -6.29 -17.45
N CYS A 126 -2.37 -7.43 -16.78
CA CYS A 126 -3.35 -8.48 -16.56
C CYS A 126 -3.82 -8.47 -15.09
N VAL A 127 -5.10 -8.26 -14.85
CA VAL A 127 -5.70 -8.29 -13.51
C VAL A 127 -6.72 -9.40 -13.42
N VAL A 128 -6.44 -10.45 -12.65
CA VAL A 128 -7.35 -11.59 -12.46
C VAL A 128 -8.25 -11.33 -11.24
N CYS A 129 -9.55 -11.48 -11.44
CA CYS A 129 -10.52 -11.34 -10.35
C CYS A 129 -10.53 -12.59 -9.48
N MET A 130 -10.19 -12.42 -8.19
CA MET A 130 -10.21 -13.48 -7.17
C MET A 130 -11.40 -13.34 -6.20
N GLY A 131 -12.47 -12.64 -6.63
CA GLY A 131 -13.73 -12.56 -5.88
C GLY A 131 -14.40 -13.93 -5.80
N THR A 132 -15.24 -14.14 -4.77
CA THR A 132 -15.87 -15.45 -4.47
C THR A 132 -16.51 -16.09 -5.69
N ALA A 133 -17.29 -15.34 -6.48
CA ALA A 133 -17.95 -15.88 -7.67
C ALA A 133 -16.95 -16.31 -8.76
N CYS A 134 -15.85 -15.58 -8.94
CA CYS A 134 -14.81 -15.94 -9.89
C CYS A 134 -13.99 -17.14 -9.40
N TYR A 135 -13.65 -17.13 -8.11
CA TYR A 135 -12.89 -18.21 -7.47
C TYR A 135 -13.62 -19.55 -7.58
N VAL A 136 -14.91 -19.62 -7.22
CA VAL A 136 -15.73 -20.84 -7.33
C VAL A 136 -15.85 -21.34 -8.75
N LYS A 137 -15.78 -20.44 -9.73
CA LYS A 137 -15.81 -20.78 -11.17
C LYS A 137 -14.43 -21.06 -11.78
N GLY A 138 -13.37 -21.17 -10.96
CA GLY A 138 -12.04 -21.59 -11.40
C GLY A 138 -11.08 -20.48 -11.78
N ALA A 139 -11.24 -19.25 -11.27
CA ALA A 139 -10.27 -18.17 -11.48
C ALA A 139 -8.87 -18.48 -10.91
N ASP A 140 -8.79 -19.33 -9.89
CA ASP A 140 -7.56 -19.87 -9.33
C ASP A 140 -6.73 -20.64 -10.37
N LYS A 141 -7.40 -21.48 -11.19
CA LYS A 141 -6.77 -22.23 -12.27
C LYS A 141 -6.26 -21.30 -13.38
N VAL A 142 -7.06 -20.29 -13.73
CA VAL A 142 -6.64 -19.26 -14.70
C VAL A 142 -5.40 -18.54 -14.21
N LEU A 143 -5.39 -18.12 -12.94
CA LEU A 143 -4.25 -17.44 -12.32
C LEU A 143 -2.99 -18.33 -12.32
N ALA A 144 -3.13 -19.60 -11.90
CA ALA A 144 -2.04 -20.56 -11.85
C ALA A 144 -1.40 -20.76 -13.24
N SER A 145 -2.21 -20.95 -14.28
CA SER A 145 -1.72 -21.10 -15.66
C SER A 145 -0.97 -19.88 -16.16
N ILE A 146 -1.42 -18.67 -15.81
CA ILE A 146 -0.74 -17.42 -16.16
C ILE A 146 0.60 -17.31 -15.43
N GLN A 147 0.63 -17.63 -14.14
CA GLN A 147 1.87 -17.60 -13.35
C GLN A 147 2.91 -18.59 -13.88
N GLU A 148 2.49 -19.77 -14.28
CA GLU A 148 3.36 -20.79 -14.87
C GLU A 148 3.95 -20.33 -16.21
N LEU A 149 3.14 -19.72 -17.08
CA LEU A 149 3.59 -19.20 -18.38
C LEU A 149 4.58 -18.04 -18.20
N LEU A 150 4.25 -17.06 -17.37
CA LEU A 150 5.03 -15.84 -17.19
C LEU A 150 6.19 -16.01 -16.20
N LYS A 151 6.19 -17.07 -15.38
CA LYS A 151 7.14 -17.33 -14.29
C LYS A 151 7.22 -16.17 -13.29
N VAL A 152 6.11 -15.47 -13.04
CA VAL A 152 6.00 -14.36 -12.10
C VAL A 152 4.93 -14.63 -11.04
N LYS A 153 5.09 -14.04 -9.89
CA LYS A 153 4.07 -14.06 -8.82
C LYS A 153 3.07 -12.92 -9.02
N THR A 154 1.94 -13.03 -8.32
CA THR A 154 0.96 -11.94 -8.26
C THR A 154 1.58 -10.67 -7.68
N GLY A 155 1.34 -9.54 -8.34
CA GLY A 155 1.93 -8.25 -7.97
C GLY A 155 3.32 -7.99 -8.55
N GLU A 156 3.80 -8.86 -9.44
CA GLU A 156 5.09 -8.71 -10.11
C GLU A 156 4.93 -8.46 -11.60
N THR A 157 5.97 -7.90 -12.18
CA THR A 157 6.12 -7.67 -13.63
C THR A 157 7.17 -8.64 -14.17
N THR A 158 7.00 -9.12 -15.39
CA THR A 158 7.99 -9.96 -16.07
C THR A 158 9.34 -9.26 -16.18
N ALA A 159 10.43 -10.03 -16.24
CA ALA A 159 11.80 -9.48 -16.29
C ALA A 159 12.05 -8.58 -17.51
N ASP A 160 11.33 -8.81 -18.59
CA ASP A 160 11.34 -8.00 -19.81
C ASP A 160 10.43 -6.75 -19.73
N ASN A 161 9.81 -6.48 -18.58
CA ASN A 161 8.85 -5.40 -18.35
C ASN A 161 7.65 -5.37 -19.33
N LYS A 162 7.34 -6.47 -19.99
CA LYS A 162 6.20 -6.52 -20.90
C LYS A 162 4.86 -6.68 -20.20
N VAL A 163 4.76 -7.60 -19.25
CA VAL A 163 3.47 -7.97 -18.62
C VAL A 163 3.54 -7.84 -17.10
N SER A 164 2.59 -7.13 -16.52
CA SER A 164 2.36 -7.10 -15.08
C SER A 164 1.16 -7.96 -14.70
N LEU A 165 1.35 -8.93 -13.79
CA LEU A 165 0.29 -9.79 -13.29
C LEU A 165 -0.21 -9.30 -11.93
N LEU A 166 -1.46 -8.86 -11.90
CA LEU A 166 -2.11 -8.36 -10.71
C LEU A 166 -3.34 -9.20 -10.36
N THR A 167 -3.80 -9.12 -9.13
CA THR A 167 -5.07 -9.71 -8.69
C THR A 167 -5.95 -8.65 -8.07
N ALA A 168 -7.25 -8.75 -8.28
CA ALA A 168 -8.25 -7.93 -7.60
C ALA A 168 -9.19 -8.81 -6.78
N ARG A 169 -9.60 -8.32 -5.59
CA ARG A 169 -10.56 -9.04 -4.74
C ARG A 169 -11.92 -9.19 -5.40
N CYS A 170 -12.40 -8.13 -6.04
CA CYS A 170 -13.62 -8.15 -6.85
C CYS A 170 -13.62 -6.93 -7.78
N ILE A 171 -13.88 -7.17 -9.06
CA ILE A 171 -14.03 -6.11 -10.07
C ILE A 171 -15.50 -5.72 -10.33
N GLY A 172 -16.45 -6.30 -9.57
CA GLY A 172 -17.88 -6.02 -9.71
C GLY A 172 -18.59 -6.80 -10.82
N ALA A 173 -17.89 -7.62 -11.61
CA ALA A 173 -18.40 -8.31 -12.80
C ALA A 173 -18.84 -9.76 -12.52
N CYS A 174 -19.51 -10.03 -11.40
CA CYS A 174 -19.84 -11.38 -10.93
C CYS A 174 -20.74 -12.19 -11.89
N GLY A 175 -21.61 -11.52 -12.66
CA GLY A 175 -22.49 -12.17 -13.63
C GLY A 175 -21.75 -12.80 -14.82
N ILE A 176 -20.55 -12.34 -15.12
CA ILE A 176 -19.72 -12.84 -16.22
C ILE A 176 -18.47 -13.59 -15.76
N ALA A 177 -18.49 -14.04 -14.50
CA ALA A 177 -17.41 -14.79 -13.88
C ALA A 177 -17.10 -16.13 -14.57
N PRO A 178 -15.83 -16.59 -14.64
CA PRO A 178 -14.61 -15.92 -14.17
C PRO A 178 -14.24 -14.75 -15.08
N ALA A 179 -13.81 -13.63 -14.50
CA ALA A 179 -13.48 -12.44 -15.27
C ALA A 179 -12.05 -11.96 -14.98
N ALA A 180 -11.40 -11.45 -16.01
CA ALA A 180 -10.11 -10.79 -15.91
C ALA A 180 -10.14 -9.47 -16.66
N VAL A 181 -9.21 -8.57 -16.33
CA VAL A 181 -9.06 -7.29 -16.99
C VAL A 181 -7.71 -7.29 -17.71
N TYR A 182 -7.74 -7.06 -18.99
CA TYR A 182 -6.56 -6.97 -19.85
C TYR A 182 -6.47 -5.53 -20.38
N ASP A 183 -5.44 -4.80 -19.98
CA ASP A 183 -5.21 -3.39 -20.34
C ASP A 183 -6.44 -2.49 -20.13
N GLY A 184 -7.14 -2.70 -19.00
CA GLY A 184 -8.36 -1.95 -18.66
C GLY A 184 -9.65 -2.50 -19.27
N THR A 185 -9.58 -3.48 -20.18
CA THR A 185 -10.77 -4.11 -20.80
C THR A 185 -11.17 -5.35 -20.01
N VAL A 186 -12.43 -5.39 -19.55
CA VAL A 186 -12.98 -6.54 -18.82
C VAL A 186 -13.34 -7.65 -19.80
N THR A 187 -12.75 -8.83 -19.62
CA THR A 187 -13.00 -10.01 -20.46
C THR A 187 -13.77 -11.05 -19.64
N PRO A 188 -14.95 -11.50 -20.14
CA PRO A 188 -15.81 -12.44 -19.43
C PRO A 188 -15.37 -13.89 -19.61
N ARG A 189 -15.88 -14.77 -18.72
CA ARG A 189 -15.84 -16.24 -18.83
C ARG A 189 -14.46 -16.78 -19.21
N GLN A 190 -13.44 -16.30 -18.50
CA GLN A 190 -12.06 -16.68 -18.78
C GLN A 190 -11.81 -18.14 -18.45
N THR A 191 -11.23 -18.85 -19.41
CA THR A 191 -10.64 -20.18 -19.22
C THR A 191 -9.12 -20.08 -19.22
N PRO A 192 -8.40 -21.06 -18.66
CA PRO A 192 -6.93 -21.08 -18.72
C PRO A 192 -6.39 -20.90 -20.15
N GLU A 193 -7.00 -21.59 -21.12
CA GLU A 193 -6.58 -21.55 -22.52
C GLU A 193 -6.77 -20.15 -23.12
N SER A 194 -7.96 -19.55 -22.95
CA SER A 194 -8.25 -18.22 -23.48
C SER A 194 -7.34 -17.13 -22.90
N ALA A 195 -7.02 -17.25 -21.61
CA ALA A 195 -6.10 -16.33 -20.95
C ALA A 195 -4.67 -16.47 -21.45
N LEU A 196 -4.21 -17.72 -21.64
CA LEU A 196 -2.87 -18.00 -22.17
C LEU A 196 -2.71 -17.49 -23.61
N ASP A 197 -3.72 -17.64 -24.45
CA ASP A 197 -3.66 -17.20 -25.87
C ASP A 197 -3.54 -15.67 -25.96
N LEU A 198 -4.27 -14.92 -25.12
CA LEU A 198 -4.15 -13.46 -25.05
C LEU A 198 -2.75 -13.02 -24.59
N ILE A 199 -2.24 -13.67 -23.54
CA ILE A 199 -0.92 -13.31 -22.99
C ILE A 199 0.21 -13.68 -23.95
N LYS A 200 0.12 -14.82 -24.63
CA LYS A 200 1.10 -15.20 -25.65
C LYS A 200 1.22 -14.17 -26.77
N GLN A 201 0.11 -13.54 -27.18
CA GLN A 201 0.12 -12.46 -28.16
C GLN A 201 0.93 -11.26 -27.71
N TRP A 202 0.93 -10.96 -26.39
CA TRP A 202 1.72 -9.86 -25.82
C TRP A 202 3.20 -10.19 -25.70
N VAL A 203 3.51 -11.44 -25.36
CA VAL A 203 4.91 -11.88 -25.20
C VAL A 203 5.59 -12.08 -26.56
N ALA A 204 4.83 -12.49 -27.60
CA ALA A 204 5.36 -12.74 -28.97
C ALA A 204 5.66 -11.44 -29.75
N LYS A 205 5.15 -10.30 -29.31
CA LYS A 205 5.41 -8.99 -29.90
C LYS A 205 6.66 -8.35 -29.28
#